data_93c0e73791f33ed94c6ee0d09c281956
#
_entry.id   93c0e73791f33ed94c6ee0d09c281956
#
_cell.length_a   1.000
_cell.length_b   1.000
_cell.length_c   1.000
_cell.angle_alpha   90.00
_cell.angle_beta   90.00
_cell.angle_gamma   90.00
#
_symmetry.space_group_name_H-M   'P 1'
#
loop_
_entity.id
_entity.type
_entity.pdbx_description
1 polymer ?
#
loop_
_entity_poly.entity_id
_entity_poly.type
_entity_poly.pdbx_seq_one_letter_code
_entity_poly.pdbx_strand_id
1 'polypeptide(L)'
;SYTVVATDSDVGDSVTLSAVTLPSWLSFNAATGVLSGTPTNANVGSHAVVLRATDVDGLTIDQSFTIVVANVNDAPTISSTALTSATQDAAYSYTVVATDSDVGDSLTLSAVTLPSWLSFNAATGVLSGTPTNANVGSHAVVLRATDVDGLTAEQSFSIAVANVNDAPTISSTAVTSATQDAAYSYTLVASDSDVGDSVTLSAVTLPSWLSFNPATGVLSGTPTNANVGSHAVVLRATDTDGLTAEQSFTIVVANVNDAPTIISSAQTSATQDA
;
A
#
# COMPACT_ATOMS: atom_id res chain seq x y z
N SER A 1 39.31 10.78 -33.14
CA SER A 1 40.21 10.09 -34.07
C SER A 1 41.62 10.67 -33.99
N TYR A 2 42.62 9.84 -34.24
CA TYR A 2 44.02 10.20 -34.31
C TYR A 2 44.61 9.55 -35.59
N THR A 3 45.51 10.26 -36.31
CA THR A 3 46.16 9.74 -37.50
C THR A 3 47.66 9.64 -37.22
N VAL A 4 48.19 8.39 -37.28
CA VAL A 4 49.64 8.17 -37.23
C VAL A 4 50.24 8.38 -38.62
N VAL A 5 51.38 9.06 -38.65
CA VAL A 5 52.16 9.26 -39.86
C VAL A 5 53.60 8.77 -39.58
N ALA A 6 54.14 7.96 -40.48
CA ALA A 6 55.54 7.51 -40.44
C ALA A 6 56.19 7.70 -41.79
N THR A 7 57.48 8.01 -41.79
CA THR A 7 58.30 8.18 -43.00
C THR A 7 59.61 7.39 -42.81
N ASP A 8 60.16 6.91 -43.89
CA ASP A 8 61.50 6.34 -43.92
C ASP A 8 62.47 7.30 -44.58
N SER A 9 63.76 7.24 -44.21
CA SER A 9 64.81 8.04 -44.75
C SER A 9 65.47 7.40 -45.96
N ASP A 10 65.27 6.10 -46.18
CA ASP A 10 65.91 5.37 -47.24
C ASP A 10 65.16 5.59 -48.59
N VAL A 11 65.92 5.89 -49.64
CA VAL A 11 65.34 6.26 -50.92
C VAL A 11 64.65 5.06 -51.56
N GLY A 12 63.33 5.13 -51.68
CA GLY A 12 62.49 4.13 -52.31
C GLY A 12 61.74 3.20 -51.34
N ASP A 13 61.98 3.31 -50.06
CA ASP A 13 61.31 2.48 -49.04
C ASP A 13 59.85 2.96 -48.77
N SER A 14 59.04 1.97 -48.55
CA SER A 14 57.67 2.16 -48.15
C SER A 14 57.48 1.66 -46.71
N VAL A 15 56.63 2.45 -45.94
CA VAL A 15 56.32 2.09 -44.55
C VAL A 15 54.93 1.45 -44.47
N THR A 16 54.83 0.35 -43.76
CA THR A 16 53.55 -0.27 -43.40
C THR A 16 53.21 0.03 -41.95
N LEU A 17 51.92 0.33 -41.69
CA LEU A 17 51.41 0.66 -40.34
C LEU A 17 50.59 -0.52 -39.79
N SER A 18 50.71 -0.76 -38.49
CA SER A 18 49.92 -1.79 -37.80
C SER A 18 49.65 -1.38 -36.35
N ALA A 19 48.63 -2.01 -35.73
CA ALA A 19 48.38 -1.89 -34.29
C ALA A 19 48.94 -3.12 -33.58
N VAL A 20 49.78 -2.92 -32.55
CA VAL A 20 50.36 -3.98 -31.71
C VAL A 20 49.48 -4.18 -30.45
N THR A 21 49.08 -3.07 -29.83
CA THR A 21 48.18 -3.10 -28.68
C THR A 21 47.03 -2.11 -28.92
N LEU A 22 45.80 -2.61 -28.83
CA LEU A 22 44.61 -1.82 -29.10
C LEU A 22 43.48 -2.24 -28.17
N PRO A 23 42.90 -1.33 -27.40
CA PRO A 23 41.67 -1.64 -26.63
C PRO A 23 40.51 -1.96 -27.57
N SER A 24 39.56 -2.78 -27.11
CA SER A 24 38.48 -3.35 -27.94
C SER A 24 37.52 -2.32 -28.55
N TRP A 25 37.43 -1.13 -27.99
CA TRP A 25 36.58 -0.04 -28.47
C TRP A 25 37.24 0.83 -29.57
N LEU A 26 38.55 0.60 -29.86
CA LEU A 26 39.28 1.27 -30.94
C LEU A 26 39.44 0.37 -32.16
N SER A 27 39.47 0.97 -33.33
CA SER A 27 39.84 0.38 -34.58
C SER A 27 40.98 1.18 -35.23
N PHE A 28 41.89 0.47 -35.89
CA PHE A 28 43.00 1.05 -36.63
C PHE A 28 42.93 0.70 -38.11
N ASN A 29 42.93 1.70 -38.96
CA ASN A 29 43.01 1.51 -40.42
C ASN A 29 44.45 1.69 -40.85
N ALA A 30 45.12 0.59 -41.16
CA ALA A 30 46.55 0.57 -41.57
C ALA A 30 46.81 1.34 -42.86
N ALA A 31 45.87 1.37 -43.81
CA ALA A 31 46.04 2.06 -45.09
C ALA A 31 45.97 3.59 -44.98
N THR A 32 45.21 4.12 -44.02
CA THR A 32 45.04 5.57 -43.80
C THR A 32 45.78 6.08 -42.58
N GLY A 33 46.30 5.18 -41.73
CA GLY A 33 46.90 5.51 -40.43
C GLY A 33 45.91 6.00 -39.38
N VAL A 34 44.60 5.85 -39.62
CA VAL A 34 43.55 6.39 -38.74
C VAL A 34 43.20 5.42 -37.62
N LEU A 35 43.37 5.89 -36.39
CA LEU A 35 42.85 5.29 -35.17
C LEU A 35 41.53 5.96 -34.80
N SER A 36 40.44 5.21 -34.60
CA SER A 36 39.12 5.75 -34.26
C SER A 36 38.31 4.78 -33.40
N GLY A 37 37.35 5.33 -32.65
CA GLY A 37 36.41 4.58 -31.84
C GLY A 37 35.60 5.51 -30.97
N THR A 38 34.56 4.95 -30.33
CA THR A 38 33.70 5.67 -29.35
C THR A 38 33.69 4.85 -28.07
N PRO A 39 34.29 5.36 -26.99
CA PRO A 39 34.24 4.67 -25.69
C PRO A 39 32.84 4.74 -25.08
N THR A 40 32.50 3.79 -24.23
CA THR A 40 31.33 3.75 -23.37
C THR A 40 31.76 3.81 -21.91
N ASN A 41 30.82 3.83 -20.94
CA ASN A 41 31.11 3.79 -19.50
C ASN A 41 32.01 2.61 -19.12
N ALA A 42 31.86 1.46 -19.77
CA ALA A 42 32.72 0.30 -19.55
C ALA A 42 34.19 0.55 -19.95
N ASN A 43 34.48 1.64 -20.64
CA ASN A 43 35.81 2.01 -21.12
C ASN A 43 36.41 3.19 -20.35
N VAL A 44 35.78 3.66 -19.24
CA VAL A 44 36.35 4.69 -18.40
C VAL A 44 37.66 4.20 -17.79
N GLY A 45 38.67 5.09 -17.80
CA GLY A 45 40.01 4.78 -17.29
C GLY A 45 41.11 4.88 -18.32
N SER A 46 42.25 4.24 -18.07
CA SER A 46 43.46 4.32 -18.85
C SER A 46 43.68 3.13 -19.78
N HIS A 47 43.88 3.37 -21.07
CA HIS A 47 44.00 2.36 -22.08
C HIS A 47 45.33 2.53 -22.85
N ALA A 48 46.16 1.51 -22.83
CA ALA A 48 47.44 1.51 -23.58
C ALA A 48 47.16 1.28 -25.07
N VAL A 49 47.88 2.02 -25.90
CA VAL A 49 47.90 1.87 -27.37
C VAL A 49 49.33 1.78 -27.81
N VAL A 50 49.63 0.82 -28.69
CA VAL A 50 50.92 0.68 -29.36
C VAL A 50 50.68 0.54 -30.86
N LEU A 51 51.15 1.51 -31.64
CA LEU A 51 51.12 1.49 -33.09
C LEU A 51 52.56 1.27 -33.59
N ARG A 52 52.72 0.51 -34.67
CA ARG A 52 53.99 0.12 -35.23
C ARG A 52 54.09 0.56 -36.67
N ALA A 53 55.22 1.15 -37.02
CA ALA A 53 55.66 1.31 -38.39
C ALA A 53 56.75 0.28 -38.71
N THR A 54 56.69 -0.35 -39.90
CA THR A 54 57.64 -1.35 -40.39
C THR A 54 58.02 -0.97 -41.78
N ASP A 55 59.35 -0.93 -42.07
CA ASP A 55 59.90 -0.74 -43.40
C ASP A 55 59.88 -2.03 -44.27
N VAL A 56 60.42 -1.97 -45.50
CA VAL A 56 60.39 -3.10 -46.40
C VAL A 56 61.39 -4.21 -46.00
N ASP A 57 62.45 -3.89 -45.22
CA ASP A 57 63.43 -4.78 -44.70
C ASP A 57 63.09 -5.41 -43.35
N GLY A 58 61.95 -4.98 -42.74
CA GLY A 58 61.39 -5.54 -41.49
C GLY A 58 61.91 -4.84 -40.23
N LEU A 59 62.58 -3.69 -40.31
CA LEU A 59 62.89 -2.90 -39.15
C LEU A 59 61.60 -2.16 -38.65
N THR A 60 61.49 -2.06 -37.36
CA THR A 60 60.24 -1.53 -36.76
C THR A 60 60.51 -0.42 -35.76
N ILE A 61 59.55 0.50 -35.66
CA ILE A 61 59.45 1.47 -34.56
C ILE A 61 58.06 1.52 -33.99
N ASP A 62 57.95 1.55 -32.64
CA ASP A 62 56.70 1.58 -31.94
C ASP A 62 56.41 2.99 -31.36
N GLN A 63 55.19 3.44 -31.56
CA GLN A 63 54.62 4.59 -30.85
C GLN A 63 53.68 4.08 -29.75
N SER A 64 54.12 4.24 -28.50
CA SER A 64 53.35 3.84 -27.35
C SER A 64 52.77 5.07 -26.64
N PHE A 65 51.46 5.04 -26.33
CA PHE A 65 50.80 6.11 -25.59
C PHE A 65 49.59 5.56 -24.84
N THR A 66 49.04 6.35 -23.92
CA THR A 66 47.84 6.02 -23.12
C THR A 66 46.72 6.98 -23.49
N ILE A 67 45.54 6.44 -23.76
CA ILE A 67 44.30 7.21 -23.86
C ILE A 67 43.59 7.10 -22.52
N VAL A 68 43.30 8.27 -21.92
CA VAL A 68 42.46 8.34 -20.71
C VAL A 68 41.03 8.69 -21.15
N VAL A 69 40.10 7.78 -20.85
CA VAL A 69 38.66 8.02 -21.05
C VAL A 69 38.13 8.56 -19.74
N ALA A 70 37.73 9.83 -19.77
CA ALA A 70 37.08 10.48 -18.63
C ALA A 70 35.64 10.00 -18.49
N ASN A 71 35.16 9.85 -17.25
CA ASN A 71 33.75 9.60 -16.98
C ASN A 71 32.89 10.85 -17.32
N VAL A 72 31.70 10.60 -17.81
CA VAL A 72 30.62 11.59 -17.90
C VAL A 72 29.50 11.05 -17.04
N ASN A 73 29.09 11.82 -16.02
CA ASN A 73 28.08 11.35 -15.07
C ASN A 73 26.75 11.07 -15.76
N ASP A 74 26.24 9.88 -15.61
CA ASP A 74 24.92 9.42 -16.03
C ASP A 74 23.95 9.43 -14.85
N ALA A 75 22.65 9.52 -15.10
CA ALA A 75 21.65 9.42 -14.05
C ALA A 75 21.41 7.95 -13.66
N PRO A 76 21.07 7.67 -12.38
CA PRO A 76 20.72 6.32 -11.95
C PRO A 76 19.48 5.79 -12.67
N THR A 77 19.32 4.47 -12.66
CA THR A 77 18.16 3.77 -13.22
C THR A 77 17.48 2.93 -12.15
N ILE A 78 16.14 3.13 -11.96
CA ILE A 78 15.33 2.28 -11.10
C ILE A 78 14.82 1.09 -11.93
N SER A 79 15.26 -0.12 -11.58
CA SER A 79 14.98 -1.35 -12.34
C SER A 79 13.85 -2.20 -11.75
N SER A 80 13.47 -1.98 -10.49
CA SER A 80 12.40 -2.73 -9.83
C SER A 80 11.01 -2.31 -10.33
N THR A 81 10.10 -3.28 -10.43
CA THR A 81 8.69 -3.02 -10.77
C THR A 81 7.88 -2.74 -9.51
N ALA A 82 7.19 -1.61 -9.46
CA ALA A 82 6.37 -1.22 -8.32
C ALA A 82 5.22 -2.22 -8.07
N LEU A 83 4.96 -2.52 -6.79
CA LEU A 83 3.78 -3.24 -6.36
C LEU A 83 2.63 -2.23 -6.17
N THR A 84 1.57 -2.31 -6.99
CA THR A 84 0.52 -1.30 -7.09
C THR A 84 -0.78 -1.69 -6.40
N SER A 85 -0.81 -2.80 -5.66
CA SER A 85 -1.97 -3.28 -4.92
C SER A 85 -1.61 -3.59 -3.47
N ALA A 86 -2.52 -3.27 -2.57
CA ALA A 86 -2.48 -3.65 -1.16
C ALA A 86 -3.89 -4.05 -0.71
N THR A 87 -4.01 -4.71 0.42
CA THR A 87 -5.29 -5.09 1.02
C THR A 87 -5.32 -4.52 2.44
N GLN A 88 -6.47 -4.00 2.86
CA GLN A 88 -6.70 -3.56 4.23
C GLN A 88 -6.23 -4.63 5.24
N ASP A 89 -5.64 -4.19 6.33
CA ASP A 89 -5.13 -5.00 7.46
C ASP A 89 -4.08 -6.06 7.09
N ALA A 90 -3.66 -6.10 5.82
CA ALA A 90 -2.56 -6.95 5.36
C ALA A 90 -1.26 -6.16 5.23
N ALA A 91 -0.15 -6.81 5.59
CA ALA A 91 1.17 -6.20 5.46
C ALA A 91 1.53 -6.00 3.97
N TYR A 92 1.90 -4.78 3.61
CA TYR A 92 2.46 -4.41 2.31
C TYR A 92 3.96 -4.26 2.42
N SER A 93 4.70 -4.77 1.44
CA SER A 93 6.15 -4.60 1.33
C SER A 93 6.59 -4.59 -0.13
N TYR A 94 7.39 -3.59 -0.49
CA TYR A 94 8.02 -3.44 -1.80
C TYR A 94 9.47 -2.98 -1.61
N THR A 95 10.41 -3.56 -2.35
CA THR A 95 11.82 -3.13 -2.32
C THR A 95 12.18 -2.46 -3.64
N VAL A 96 12.55 -1.18 -3.59
CA VAL A 96 13.08 -0.46 -4.73
C VAL A 96 14.53 -0.86 -4.96
N VAL A 97 14.87 -1.13 -6.22
CA VAL A 97 16.23 -1.45 -6.68
C VAL A 97 16.62 -0.43 -7.74
N ALA A 98 17.77 0.21 -7.52
CA ALA A 98 18.35 1.14 -8.47
C ALA A 98 19.83 0.79 -8.71
N THR A 99 20.32 1.12 -9.90
CA THR A 99 21.69 0.94 -10.32
C THR A 99 22.18 2.18 -11.05
N ASP A 100 23.48 2.41 -10.99
CA ASP A 100 24.16 3.40 -11.82
C ASP A 100 25.09 2.73 -12.81
N SER A 101 25.30 3.37 -13.98
CA SER A 101 26.22 2.92 -15.00
C SER A 101 27.66 3.40 -14.76
N ASP A 102 27.85 4.40 -13.92
CA ASP A 102 29.14 4.96 -13.60
C ASP A 102 29.90 4.10 -12.58
N VAL A 103 31.12 3.73 -12.92
CA VAL A 103 31.93 2.83 -12.11
C VAL A 103 32.36 3.52 -10.81
N GLY A 104 31.88 3.00 -9.69
CA GLY A 104 32.23 3.46 -8.35
C GLY A 104 31.22 4.40 -7.71
N ASP A 105 30.13 4.73 -8.41
CA ASP A 105 29.08 5.55 -7.84
C ASP A 105 28.26 4.82 -6.79
N SER A 106 27.93 5.55 -5.74
CA SER A 106 27.01 5.11 -4.70
C SER A 106 25.68 5.85 -4.83
N LEU A 107 24.58 5.13 -4.61
CA LEU A 107 23.24 5.66 -4.71
C LEU A 107 22.64 5.92 -3.34
N THR A 108 21.90 7.04 -3.22
CA THR A 108 21.01 7.31 -2.09
C THR A 108 19.56 7.17 -2.52
N LEU A 109 18.78 6.43 -1.71
CA LEU A 109 17.35 6.23 -1.95
C LEU A 109 16.54 7.12 -1.01
N SER A 110 15.42 7.65 -1.48
CA SER A 110 14.52 8.48 -0.69
C SER A 110 13.07 8.35 -1.15
N ALA A 111 12.12 8.70 -0.29
CA ALA A 111 10.72 8.88 -0.64
C ALA A 111 10.42 10.37 -0.79
N VAL A 112 9.87 10.76 -1.93
CA VAL A 112 9.46 12.14 -2.24
C VAL A 112 7.99 12.35 -1.87
N THR A 113 7.14 11.37 -2.17
CA THR A 113 5.73 11.35 -1.79
C THR A 113 5.41 10.01 -1.15
N LEU A 114 4.79 10.07 0.04
CA LEU A 114 4.46 8.88 0.82
C LEU A 114 3.15 9.08 1.57
N PRO A 115 2.17 8.18 1.45
CA PRO A 115 0.98 8.19 2.28
C PRO A 115 1.32 7.83 3.74
N SER A 116 0.52 8.30 4.70
CA SER A 116 0.80 8.22 6.14
C SER A 116 0.91 6.78 6.69
N TRP A 117 0.32 5.80 6.01
CA TRP A 117 0.34 4.40 6.42
C TRP A 117 1.61 3.65 5.97
N LEU A 118 2.45 4.28 5.13
CA LEU A 118 3.71 3.71 4.65
C LEU A 118 4.93 4.35 5.33
N SER A 119 5.97 3.56 5.46
CA SER A 119 7.32 3.98 5.84
C SER A 119 8.33 3.51 4.80
N PHE A 120 9.38 4.29 4.57
CA PHE A 120 10.45 3.96 3.64
C PHE A 120 11.79 3.88 4.39
N ASN A 121 12.47 2.76 4.26
CA ASN A 121 13.83 2.58 4.77
C ASN A 121 14.84 2.82 3.64
N ALA A 122 15.48 3.99 3.64
CA ALA A 122 16.44 4.39 2.62
C ALA A 122 17.68 3.47 2.53
N ALA A 123 18.10 2.86 3.65
CA ALA A 123 19.28 1.99 3.69
C ALA A 123 19.05 0.63 3.03
N THR A 124 17.80 0.12 3.08
CA THR A 124 17.43 -1.18 2.52
C THR A 124 16.59 -1.09 1.25
N GLY A 125 16.10 0.11 0.91
CA GLY A 125 15.19 0.33 -0.19
C GLY A 125 13.77 -0.20 0.06
N VAL A 126 13.42 -0.57 1.30
CA VAL A 126 12.14 -1.19 1.62
C VAL A 126 11.09 -0.13 1.92
N LEU A 127 9.99 -0.17 1.15
CA LEU A 127 8.74 0.53 1.41
C LEU A 127 7.77 -0.46 2.05
N SER A 128 7.24 -0.16 3.25
CA SER A 128 6.38 -1.08 3.99
C SER A 128 5.36 -0.37 4.86
N GLY A 129 4.26 -1.08 5.16
CA GLY A 129 3.20 -0.61 6.06
C GLY A 129 2.02 -1.57 6.07
N THR A 130 1.02 -1.27 6.90
CA THR A 130 -0.24 -2.00 6.96
C THR A 130 -1.35 -0.96 6.85
N PRO A 131 -2.09 -0.90 5.73
CA PRO A 131 -3.20 0.03 5.59
C PRO A 131 -4.38 -0.42 6.44
N THR A 132 -5.09 0.53 7.04
CA THR A 132 -6.36 0.31 7.76
C THR A 132 -7.54 0.64 6.85
N ASN A 133 -8.77 0.45 7.33
CA ASN A 133 -9.99 0.84 6.63
C ASN A 133 -9.97 2.32 6.16
N ALA A 134 -9.43 3.24 6.97
CA ALA A 134 -9.27 4.65 6.59
C ALA A 134 -8.33 4.88 5.38
N ASN A 135 -7.59 3.85 4.97
CA ASN A 135 -6.67 3.91 3.85
C ASN A 135 -7.19 3.17 2.59
N VAL A 136 -8.45 2.74 2.57
CA VAL A 136 -9.06 2.15 1.38
C VAL A 136 -9.10 3.17 0.25
N GLY A 137 -8.69 2.75 -0.96
CA GLY A 137 -8.63 3.62 -2.14
C GLY A 137 -7.23 3.75 -2.73
N SER A 138 -6.96 4.85 -3.45
CA SER A 138 -5.74 5.04 -4.24
C SER A 138 -4.79 6.03 -3.57
N HIS A 139 -3.52 5.63 -3.43
CA HIS A 139 -2.47 6.42 -2.76
C HIS A 139 -1.25 6.57 -3.67
N ALA A 140 -0.86 7.82 -3.94
CA ALA A 140 0.31 8.13 -4.73
C ALA A 140 1.61 7.92 -3.94
N VAL A 141 2.62 7.36 -4.60
CA VAL A 141 3.98 7.16 -4.10
C VAL A 141 4.97 7.65 -5.14
N VAL A 142 6.00 8.35 -4.68
CA VAL A 142 7.15 8.73 -5.50
C VAL A 142 8.43 8.39 -4.72
N LEU A 143 9.22 7.47 -5.28
CA LEU A 143 10.54 7.10 -4.77
C LEU A 143 11.60 7.66 -5.70
N ARG A 144 12.77 8.03 -5.15
CA ARG A 144 13.87 8.65 -5.87
C ARG A 144 15.18 7.95 -5.55
N ALA A 145 15.98 7.69 -6.56
CA ALA A 145 17.40 7.39 -6.46
C ALA A 145 18.20 8.63 -6.87
N THR A 146 19.27 8.92 -6.15
CA THR A 146 20.18 10.04 -6.42
C THR A 146 21.61 9.52 -6.38
N ASP A 147 22.43 9.85 -7.40
CA ASP A 147 23.84 9.53 -7.44
C ASP A 147 24.70 10.51 -6.60
N VAL A 148 26.01 10.33 -6.58
CA VAL A 148 26.94 11.18 -5.80
C VAL A 148 27.06 12.59 -6.35
N ASP A 149 26.82 12.80 -7.64
CA ASP A 149 26.92 14.07 -8.33
C ASP A 149 25.58 14.84 -8.40
N GLY A 150 24.50 14.22 -7.92
CA GLY A 150 23.19 14.84 -7.73
C GLY A 150 22.20 14.61 -8.88
N LEU A 151 22.50 13.76 -9.88
CA LEU A 151 21.49 13.34 -10.85
C LEU A 151 20.51 12.37 -10.21
N THR A 152 19.27 12.36 -10.71
CA THR A 152 18.18 11.61 -10.07
C THR A 152 17.36 10.81 -11.06
N ALA A 153 16.82 9.68 -10.58
CA ALA A 153 15.72 8.96 -11.22
C ALA A 153 14.55 8.82 -10.24
N GLU A 154 13.34 8.94 -10.75
CA GLU A 154 12.13 8.77 -9.96
C GLU A 154 11.26 7.63 -10.47
N GLN A 155 10.65 6.91 -9.53
CA GLN A 155 9.59 5.96 -9.80
C GLN A 155 8.29 6.46 -9.15
N SER A 156 7.33 6.86 -9.99
CA SER A 156 6.00 7.33 -9.59
C SER A 156 4.97 6.25 -9.88
N PHE A 157 4.15 5.90 -8.88
CA PHE A 157 3.07 4.92 -9.00
C PHE A 157 1.97 5.20 -8.00
N SER A 158 0.83 4.50 -8.14
CA SER A 158 -0.25 4.53 -7.16
C SER A 158 -0.49 3.13 -6.63
N ILE A 159 -0.75 3.03 -5.32
CA ILE A 159 -1.16 1.80 -4.65
C ILE A 159 -2.67 1.86 -4.45
N ALA A 160 -3.40 0.90 -5.01
CA ALA A 160 -4.82 0.68 -4.74
C ALA A 160 -4.96 -0.23 -3.50
N VAL A 161 -5.50 0.31 -2.42
CA VAL A 161 -5.83 -0.45 -1.21
C VAL A 161 -7.25 -0.98 -1.35
N ALA A 162 -7.39 -2.31 -1.42
CA ALA A 162 -8.67 -2.98 -1.46
C ALA A 162 -9.29 -3.05 -0.07
N ASN A 163 -10.61 -2.84 0.01
CA ASN A 163 -11.40 -3.02 1.23
C ASN A 163 -11.47 -4.50 1.64
N VAL A 164 -11.55 -4.75 2.93
CA VAL A 164 -11.98 -6.02 3.52
C VAL A 164 -13.22 -5.73 4.35
N ASN A 165 -14.32 -6.42 4.07
CA ASN A 165 -15.56 -6.17 4.76
C ASN A 165 -15.45 -6.42 6.27
N ASP A 166 -15.71 -5.39 7.07
CA ASP A 166 -15.79 -5.42 8.53
C ASP A 166 -17.26 -5.60 8.98
N ALA A 167 -17.48 -6.17 10.17
CA ALA A 167 -18.83 -6.26 10.72
C ALA A 167 -19.26 -4.91 11.34
N PRO A 168 -20.56 -4.56 11.32
CA PRO A 168 -21.06 -3.35 11.93
C PRO A 168 -20.80 -3.32 13.44
N THR A 169 -20.69 -2.12 13.99
CA THR A 169 -20.47 -1.89 15.41
C THR A 169 -21.72 -1.26 16.04
N ILE A 170 -22.23 -1.87 17.12
CA ILE A 170 -23.33 -1.32 17.93
C ILE A 170 -22.72 -0.45 19.03
N SER A 171 -23.05 0.85 19.01
CA SER A 171 -22.51 1.85 19.94
C SER A 171 -23.46 2.23 21.08
N SER A 172 -24.75 1.92 20.96
CA SER A 172 -25.75 2.25 21.97
C SER A 172 -25.71 1.28 23.16
N THR A 173 -26.00 1.80 24.36
CA THR A 173 -26.09 1.00 25.59
C THR A 173 -27.54 0.63 25.84
N ALA A 174 -27.82 -0.67 26.04
CA ALA A 174 -29.18 -1.17 26.29
C ALA A 174 -29.78 -0.63 27.58
N VAL A 175 -31.08 -0.33 27.55
CA VAL A 175 -31.88 -0.01 28.73
C VAL A 175 -32.43 -1.33 29.28
N THR A 176 -31.97 -1.73 30.49
CA THR A 176 -32.25 -3.07 31.06
C THR A 176 -33.32 -3.09 32.11
N SER A 177 -34.02 -1.96 32.33
CA SER A 177 -35.11 -1.85 33.33
C SER A 177 -36.37 -1.26 32.70
N ALA A 178 -37.52 -1.76 33.06
CA ALA A 178 -38.84 -1.24 32.74
C ALA A 178 -39.73 -1.30 33.98
N THR A 179 -40.83 -0.54 33.96
CA THR A 179 -41.83 -0.55 35.05
C THR A 179 -43.18 -0.94 34.44
N GLN A 180 -43.95 -1.78 35.14
CA GLN A 180 -45.32 -2.12 34.75
C GLN A 180 -46.13 -0.84 34.46
N ASP A 181 -46.95 -0.90 33.39
CA ASP A 181 -47.84 0.19 32.93
C ASP A 181 -47.14 1.51 32.54
N ALA A 182 -45.81 1.54 32.54
CA ALA A 182 -44.99 2.67 32.05
C ALA A 182 -44.44 2.40 30.65
N ALA A 183 -44.34 3.45 29.82
CA ALA A 183 -43.76 3.34 28.50
C ALA A 183 -42.25 3.06 28.60
N TYR A 184 -41.78 2.04 27.88
CA TYR A 184 -40.38 1.71 27.69
C TYR A 184 -39.95 2.13 26.32
N SER A 185 -38.74 2.68 26.19
CA SER A 185 -38.12 3.02 24.91
C SER A 185 -36.62 2.88 24.99
N TYR A 186 -36.03 2.29 23.95
CA TYR A 186 -34.59 2.20 23.71
C TYR A 186 -34.33 2.38 22.24
N THR A 187 -33.24 3.10 21.84
CA THR A 187 -32.84 3.26 20.44
C THR A 187 -31.53 2.53 20.20
N LEU A 188 -31.56 1.54 19.37
CA LEU A 188 -30.36 0.86 18.86
C LEU A 188 -29.64 1.76 17.86
N VAL A 189 -28.36 2.03 18.10
CA VAL A 189 -27.49 2.79 17.20
C VAL A 189 -26.34 1.89 16.79
N ALA A 190 -26.17 1.72 15.47
CA ALA A 190 -25.08 0.98 14.88
C ALA A 190 -24.50 1.75 13.69
N SER A 191 -23.23 1.52 13.40
CA SER A 191 -22.52 2.07 12.26
C SER A 191 -21.57 1.03 11.70
N ASP A 192 -21.23 1.19 10.43
CA ASP A 192 -20.17 0.42 9.78
C ASP A 192 -18.96 1.31 9.53
N SER A 193 -17.77 0.70 9.52
CA SER A 193 -16.51 1.36 9.21
C SER A 193 -16.22 1.41 7.72
N ASP A 194 -16.84 0.51 6.94
CA ASP A 194 -16.60 0.41 5.50
C ASP A 194 -17.24 1.56 4.72
N VAL A 195 -16.45 2.20 3.88
CA VAL A 195 -16.89 3.36 3.11
C VAL A 195 -17.93 2.93 2.08
N GLY A 196 -19.16 3.42 2.28
CA GLY A 196 -20.28 3.17 1.38
C GLY A 196 -21.26 2.10 1.87
N ASP A 197 -20.94 1.41 2.97
CA ASP A 197 -21.83 0.43 3.55
C ASP A 197 -23.01 1.06 4.29
N SER A 198 -24.14 0.38 4.20
CA SER A 198 -25.35 0.70 4.93
C SER A 198 -25.66 -0.40 5.93
N VAL A 199 -26.11 0.01 7.13
CA VAL A 199 -26.46 -0.92 8.19
C VAL A 199 -27.98 -1.07 8.24
N THR A 200 -28.48 -2.32 8.21
CA THR A 200 -29.87 -2.67 8.44
C THR A 200 -30.06 -3.20 9.86
N LEU A 201 -31.11 -2.75 10.54
CA LEU A 201 -31.41 -3.12 11.93
C LEU A 201 -32.58 -4.12 11.97
N SER A 202 -32.52 -5.08 12.90
CA SER A 202 -33.57 -6.08 13.08
C SER A 202 -33.63 -6.56 14.53
N ALA A 203 -34.75 -7.20 14.86
CA ALA A 203 -34.89 -7.91 16.13
C ALA A 203 -34.85 -9.41 15.89
N VAL A 204 -34.01 -10.13 16.64
CA VAL A 204 -33.86 -11.59 16.61
C VAL A 204 -34.76 -12.24 17.67
N THR A 205 -34.78 -11.66 18.87
CA THR A 205 -35.60 -12.13 19.98
C THR A 205 -36.29 -10.94 20.65
N LEU A 206 -37.65 -11.00 20.72
CA LEU A 206 -38.47 -9.98 21.40
C LEU A 206 -39.53 -10.65 22.26
N PRO A 207 -39.77 -10.15 23.47
CA PRO A 207 -40.98 -10.47 24.22
C PRO A 207 -42.22 -9.81 23.57
N SER A 208 -43.41 -10.39 23.80
CA SER A 208 -44.64 -10.02 23.09
C SER A 208 -45.13 -8.59 23.37
N TRP A 209 -44.67 -7.95 24.45
CA TRP A 209 -45.03 -6.58 24.81
C TRP A 209 -44.15 -5.52 24.15
N LEU A 210 -43.10 -5.93 23.44
CA LEU A 210 -42.19 -5.03 22.70
C LEU A 210 -42.41 -5.08 21.20
N SER A 211 -42.20 -3.95 20.56
CA SER A 211 -42.05 -3.83 19.09
C SER A 211 -40.75 -3.12 18.74
N PHE A 212 -40.14 -3.53 17.62
CA PHE A 212 -38.95 -2.90 17.10
C PHE A 212 -39.23 -2.28 15.73
N ASN A 213 -38.85 -1.02 15.55
CA ASN A 213 -38.92 -0.33 14.27
C ASN A 213 -37.53 -0.30 13.61
N PRO A 214 -37.27 -1.11 12.56
CA PRO A 214 -35.96 -1.19 11.91
C PRO A 214 -35.50 0.13 11.27
N ALA A 215 -36.43 0.97 10.81
CA ALA A 215 -36.08 2.22 10.12
C ALA A 215 -35.57 3.29 11.08
N THR A 216 -36.01 3.27 12.35
CA THR A 216 -35.64 4.27 13.38
C THR A 216 -34.72 3.68 14.46
N GLY A 217 -34.55 2.36 14.48
CA GLY A 217 -33.82 1.64 15.53
C GLY A 217 -34.54 1.62 16.90
N VAL A 218 -35.81 2.06 16.96
CA VAL A 218 -36.54 2.21 18.23
C VAL A 218 -37.18 0.87 18.64
N LEU A 219 -36.80 0.39 19.82
CA LEU A 219 -37.47 -0.66 20.58
C LEU A 219 -38.39 -0.03 21.60
N SER A 220 -39.69 -0.33 21.58
CA SER A 220 -40.68 0.29 22.47
C SER A 220 -41.83 -0.62 22.82
N GLY A 221 -42.48 -0.33 23.92
CA GLY A 221 -43.69 -1.01 24.41
C GLY A 221 -44.09 -0.55 25.78
N THR A 222 -45.22 -1.08 26.27
CA THR A 222 -45.72 -0.83 27.62
C THR A 222 -46.00 -2.20 28.27
N PRO A 223 -45.20 -2.67 29.22
CA PRO A 223 -45.42 -3.94 29.87
C PRO A 223 -46.62 -3.86 30.80
N THR A 224 -47.43 -4.90 30.86
CA THR A 224 -48.54 -5.05 31.81
C THR A 224 -48.12 -5.89 33.03
N ASN A 225 -49.00 -6.08 34.00
CA ASN A 225 -48.79 -6.94 35.16
C ASN A 225 -48.37 -8.39 34.75
N ALA A 226 -48.86 -8.92 33.62
CA ALA A 226 -48.46 -10.22 33.09
C ALA A 226 -47.04 -10.28 32.59
N ASN A 227 -46.36 -9.14 32.43
CA ASN A 227 -45.02 -9.02 31.94
C ASN A 227 -43.99 -8.70 33.05
N VAL A 228 -44.37 -8.77 34.31
CA VAL A 228 -43.46 -8.58 35.45
C VAL A 228 -42.43 -9.70 35.46
N GLY A 229 -41.13 -9.34 35.58
CA GLY A 229 -40.02 -10.28 35.59
C GLY A 229 -38.98 -10.01 34.48
N SER A 230 -38.22 -11.04 34.10
CA SER A 230 -37.08 -10.92 33.21
C SER A 230 -37.42 -11.33 31.78
N HIS A 231 -37.05 -10.52 30.80
CA HIS A 231 -37.33 -10.70 29.40
C HIS A 231 -36.04 -10.58 28.57
N ALA A 232 -35.68 -11.64 27.85
CA ALA A 232 -34.54 -11.61 26.94
C ALA A 232 -34.86 -10.84 25.66
N VAL A 233 -33.90 -10.02 25.21
CA VAL A 233 -33.95 -9.28 23.95
C VAL A 233 -32.64 -9.51 23.19
N VAL A 234 -32.73 -9.75 21.88
CA VAL A 234 -31.59 -9.78 20.97
C VAL A 234 -31.91 -8.90 19.77
N LEU A 235 -31.13 -7.86 19.59
CA LEU A 235 -31.18 -6.97 18.42
C LEU A 235 -29.95 -7.19 17.57
N ARG A 236 -30.07 -7.02 16.25
CA ARG A 236 -29.01 -7.26 15.26
C ARG A 236 -28.87 -6.08 14.33
N ALA A 237 -27.63 -5.73 14.06
CA ALA A 237 -27.20 -4.90 12.94
C ALA A 237 -26.57 -5.80 11.88
N THR A 238 -26.86 -5.55 10.59
CA THR A 238 -26.34 -6.31 9.45
C THR A 238 -25.86 -5.30 8.41
N ASP A 239 -24.63 -5.46 7.91
CA ASP A 239 -24.06 -4.66 6.84
C ASP A 239 -24.59 -5.07 5.44
N THR A 240 -24.07 -4.43 4.39
CA THR A 240 -24.50 -4.68 2.99
C THR A 240 -24.06 -6.06 2.50
N ASP A 241 -22.93 -6.57 2.99
CA ASP A 241 -22.33 -7.85 2.57
C ASP A 241 -22.75 -9.03 3.46
N GLY A 242 -23.53 -8.78 4.53
CA GLY A 242 -24.18 -9.79 5.36
C GLY A 242 -23.45 -10.16 6.64
N LEU A 243 -22.37 -9.44 7.04
CA LEU A 243 -21.80 -9.57 8.37
C LEU A 243 -22.70 -8.93 9.40
N THR A 244 -22.68 -9.44 10.64
CA THR A 244 -23.62 -9.04 11.66
C THR A 244 -22.95 -8.74 13.00
N ALA A 245 -23.54 -7.80 13.74
CA ALA A 245 -23.30 -7.61 15.16
C ALA A 245 -24.61 -7.77 15.94
N GLU A 246 -24.56 -8.37 17.12
CA GLU A 246 -25.72 -8.56 17.99
C GLU A 246 -25.51 -7.90 19.33
N GLN A 247 -26.61 -7.32 19.85
CA GLN A 247 -26.70 -6.85 21.22
C GLN A 247 -27.75 -7.69 21.96
N SER A 248 -27.29 -8.54 22.89
CA SER A 248 -28.12 -9.38 23.75
C SER A 248 -28.19 -8.79 25.15
N PHE A 249 -29.39 -8.61 25.67
CA PHE A 249 -29.61 -8.09 27.01
C PHE A 249 -30.92 -8.60 27.61
N THR A 250 -31.10 -8.40 28.91
CA THR A 250 -32.33 -8.74 29.64
C THR A 250 -32.98 -7.46 30.18
N ILE A 251 -34.26 -7.31 29.95
CA ILE A 251 -35.07 -6.25 30.57
C ILE A 251 -35.77 -6.85 31.76
N VAL A 252 -35.59 -6.22 32.93
CA VAL A 252 -36.34 -6.56 34.18
C VAL A 252 -37.48 -5.61 34.32
N VAL A 253 -38.71 -6.12 34.25
CA VAL A 253 -39.94 -5.37 34.48
C VAL A 253 -40.29 -5.41 35.97
N ALA A 254 -40.22 -4.22 36.61
CA ALA A 254 -40.61 -4.05 38.00
C ALA A 254 -42.15 -4.00 38.14
N ASN A 255 -42.65 -4.66 39.18
CA ASN A 255 -44.07 -4.63 39.52
C ASN A 255 -44.51 -3.28 40.08
N VAL A 256 -45.70 -2.84 39.75
CA VAL A 256 -46.41 -1.77 40.42
C VAL A 256 -47.57 -2.40 41.20
N ASN A 257 -47.73 -2.06 42.47
CA ASN A 257 -48.78 -2.65 43.28
C ASN A 257 -50.18 -2.17 42.84
N ASP A 258 -51.01 -3.10 42.40
CA ASP A 258 -52.41 -2.85 42.02
C ASP A 258 -53.37 -3.15 43.16
N ALA A 259 -54.49 -2.42 43.18
CA ALA A 259 -55.55 -2.71 44.14
C ALA A 259 -56.30 -3.99 43.79
N PRO A 260 -56.66 -4.79 44.77
CA PRO A 260 -57.43 -6.02 44.51
C PRO A 260 -58.83 -5.72 43.90
N THR A 261 -59.24 -6.60 42.99
CA THR A 261 -60.54 -6.47 42.31
C THR A 261 -61.50 -7.54 42.78
N ILE A 262 -62.76 -7.14 43.15
CA ILE A 262 -63.82 -8.10 43.49
C ILE A 262 -64.43 -8.58 42.16
N ILE A 263 -64.33 -9.86 41.85
CA ILE A 263 -64.88 -10.46 40.65
C ILE A 263 -66.20 -11.19 40.86
N SER A 264 -66.62 -11.33 42.09
CA SER A 264 -67.91 -11.95 42.44
C SER A 264 -69.10 -10.93 42.31
N SER A 265 -70.18 -11.37 41.71
CA SER A 265 -71.43 -10.60 41.71
C SER A 265 -72.08 -10.62 43.09
N ALA A 266 -72.59 -9.42 43.52
CA ALA A 266 -73.31 -9.37 44.78
C ALA A 266 -74.60 -10.20 44.74
N GLN A 267 -74.85 -10.98 45.79
CA GLN A 267 -76.13 -11.66 45.99
C GLN A 267 -77.13 -10.61 46.47
N THR A 268 -78.10 -10.25 45.63
CA THR A 268 -79.09 -9.16 45.89
C THR A 268 -80.44 -9.67 46.31
N SER A 269 -80.62 -10.95 46.40
CA SER A 269 -81.88 -11.55 46.88
C SER A 269 -81.64 -12.68 47.89
N ALA A 270 -82.43 -12.72 48.93
CA ALA A 270 -82.59 -13.83 49.88
C ALA A 270 -84.09 -14.14 50.08
N THR A 271 -84.39 -15.41 50.25
CA THR A 271 -85.75 -15.82 50.57
C THR A 271 -85.83 -16.08 52.07
N GLN A 272 -86.94 -15.69 52.71
CA GLN A 272 -87.21 -15.98 54.10
C GLN A 272 -87.44 -17.51 54.24
N ASP A 273 -86.87 -18.14 55.25
CA ASP A 273 -87.04 -19.55 55.58
C ASP A 273 -86.57 -20.55 54.53
N ALA A 274 -85.46 -20.29 53.82
CA ALA A 274 -84.80 -21.23 52.93
C ALA A 274 -83.54 -21.82 53.56
#